data_18f7013cd2bb94e8c4583c91a53f2123
#
_entry.id   18f7013cd2bb94e8c4583c91a53f2123
#
_cell.length_a   1.000
_cell.length_b   1.000
_cell.length_c   1.000
_cell.angle_alpha   90.00
_cell.angle_beta   90.00
_cell.angle_gamma   90.00
#
_symmetry.space_group_name_H-M   'P 1'
#
loop_
_entity.id
_entity.type
_entity.pdbx_description
1 polymer ?
#
loop_
_entity_poly.entity_id
_entity_poly.type
_entity_poly.pdbx_seq_one_letter_code
_entity_poly.pdbx_strand_id
1 'polypeptide(L)'
;MLHHTVLPSHARWAGLLGSLRYVVIDEAHRYRGVFGAHVAQVIRRLRRLCRMHGADPVFLLSSATSTNAAEAGTRLLGVEKVEVVDEDCSPHPGRDVVLWQPAESISTDATGLVADLADAGLQTICFVASRSLAEVISAHAQDRVTSGARVTAYRAGYLPEDRRRIEARLQDGSVRAVVATNALELGVDISGMDAVVIAGYPGRLSALWQQAGRAGRSGRDALVVLMARENPLDQYLFEHPELLFSSSVESTVLHPDNPYVLGPHVAAAAQEAYLSPADEEFYGSAFAGICKTLTGQNVLRRRGNRLFWTRPERAVDAIDLRSAAGKGIDIIDVSTGRVIGGVDEAAADRTVHPGAVYLHQGDQWLVDEYNPVEHHALVHQDLPGYWTQPQSASTVRILREERRRACGPGYVACGQVELTEQVVGYLRRDEITNDVWDSVALEMPTHTMITQACWWVIPDKVVDDLKFDAVHLAGAAHGAEHTAIGLLPMYSPCDRWDVGGVSTVMLPDTGACTIVVHDGQAGGAGFAEAGFEKAEEWWHATIMRLAQCGCESGCPACVVSPKCGNAN
;
A
#
# COMPACT_ATOMS: atom_id res chain seq x y z
N MET A 1 -16.89 12.78 -4.28
CA MET A 1 -18.16 13.29 -4.83
C MET A 1 -19.18 12.18 -5.09
N LEU A 2 -18.91 11.17 -5.93
CA LEU A 2 -19.86 10.10 -6.24
C LEU A 2 -20.40 9.42 -4.97
N HIS A 3 -19.51 8.88 -4.12
CA HIS A 3 -19.82 8.14 -2.90
C HIS A 3 -20.64 8.95 -1.87
N HIS A 4 -20.21 10.17 -1.53
CA HIS A 4 -20.81 10.96 -0.44
C HIS A 4 -21.97 11.88 -0.89
N THR A 5 -22.07 12.18 -2.20
CA THR A 5 -23.03 13.20 -2.68
C THR A 5 -24.02 12.63 -3.68
N VAL A 6 -23.55 12.04 -4.78
CA VAL A 6 -24.44 11.62 -5.88
C VAL A 6 -25.30 10.43 -5.49
N LEU A 7 -24.68 9.33 -5.02
CA LEU A 7 -25.40 8.10 -4.71
C LEU A 7 -26.39 8.28 -3.54
N PRO A 8 -26.02 8.88 -2.39
CA PRO A 8 -26.97 9.09 -1.30
C PRO A 8 -28.12 10.04 -1.64
N SER A 9 -27.93 10.92 -2.63
CA SER A 9 -28.94 11.88 -3.08
C SER A 9 -29.44 11.56 -4.49
N HIS A 10 -29.41 10.30 -4.90
CA HIS A 10 -29.67 9.83 -6.27
C HIS A 10 -30.98 10.35 -6.87
N ALA A 11 -32.00 10.62 -6.05
CA ALA A 11 -33.26 11.19 -6.52
C ALA A 11 -33.09 12.58 -7.18
N ARG A 12 -32.13 13.39 -6.69
CA ARG A 12 -31.78 14.69 -7.30
C ARG A 12 -31.00 14.52 -8.60
N TRP A 13 -30.37 13.38 -8.80
CA TRP A 13 -29.56 13.03 -9.95
C TRP A 13 -30.25 12.04 -10.89
N ALA A 14 -31.54 11.79 -10.70
CA ALA A 14 -32.31 10.79 -11.43
C ALA A 14 -32.21 10.94 -12.96
N GLY A 15 -32.26 12.19 -13.45
CA GLY A 15 -32.12 12.47 -14.88
C GLY A 15 -30.74 12.11 -15.43
N LEU A 16 -29.65 12.38 -14.68
CA LEU A 16 -28.30 11.99 -15.05
C LEU A 16 -28.16 10.44 -15.01
N LEU A 17 -28.55 9.83 -13.90
CA LEU A 17 -28.41 8.38 -13.71
C LEU A 17 -29.24 7.58 -14.72
N GLY A 18 -30.44 8.07 -15.06
CA GLY A 18 -31.31 7.43 -16.03
C GLY A 18 -30.92 7.64 -17.50
N SER A 19 -30.02 8.59 -17.79
CA SER A 19 -29.49 8.85 -19.13
C SER A 19 -28.04 8.41 -19.33
N LEU A 20 -27.41 7.83 -18.29
CA LEU A 20 -26.02 7.43 -18.32
C LEU A 20 -25.82 6.25 -19.27
N ARG A 21 -25.00 6.43 -20.31
CA ARG A 21 -24.70 5.41 -21.33
C ARG A 21 -23.32 4.79 -21.15
N TYR A 22 -22.33 5.59 -20.74
CA TYR A 22 -20.96 5.16 -20.60
C TYR A 22 -20.37 5.63 -19.28
N VAL A 23 -19.58 4.77 -18.65
CA VAL A 23 -18.77 5.10 -17.50
C VAL A 23 -17.32 4.72 -17.83
N VAL A 24 -16.45 5.71 -17.89
CA VAL A 24 -15.02 5.49 -18.15
C VAL A 24 -14.28 5.47 -16.81
N ILE A 25 -13.53 4.41 -16.57
CA ILE A 25 -12.67 4.23 -15.39
C ILE A 25 -11.24 4.20 -15.89
N ASP A 26 -10.56 5.31 -15.74
CA ASP A 26 -9.16 5.44 -16.12
C ASP A 26 -8.22 4.91 -15.03
N GLU A 27 -7.02 4.46 -15.42
CA GLU A 27 -6.01 3.87 -14.54
C GLU A 27 -6.58 2.74 -13.65
N ALA A 28 -7.34 1.82 -14.24
CA ALA A 28 -8.09 0.78 -13.52
C ALA A 28 -7.18 -0.10 -12.63
N HIS A 29 -5.91 -0.28 -12.98
CA HIS A 29 -4.90 -1.01 -12.20
C HIS A 29 -4.61 -0.40 -10.80
N ARG A 30 -5.03 0.85 -10.57
CA ARG A 30 -4.88 1.50 -9.26
C ARG A 30 -5.93 1.06 -8.24
N TYR A 31 -7.05 0.52 -8.70
CA TYR A 31 -8.13 0.04 -7.82
C TYR A 31 -7.83 -1.37 -7.34
N ARG A 32 -6.96 -1.48 -6.35
CA ARG A 32 -6.49 -2.73 -5.74
C ARG A 32 -6.57 -2.68 -4.22
N GLY A 33 -6.42 -3.83 -3.57
CA GLY A 33 -6.49 -3.96 -2.12
C GLY A 33 -7.79 -3.40 -1.55
N VAL A 34 -7.74 -2.81 -0.37
CA VAL A 34 -8.92 -2.28 0.33
C VAL A 34 -9.55 -1.11 -0.43
N PHE A 35 -8.74 -0.17 -0.92
CA PHE A 35 -9.25 0.96 -1.72
C PHE A 35 -10.01 0.48 -2.97
N GLY A 36 -9.43 -0.48 -3.69
CA GLY A 36 -10.09 -1.09 -4.85
C GLY A 36 -11.39 -1.79 -4.47
N ALA A 37 -11.41 -2.50 -3.35
CA ALA A 37 -12.61 -3.17 -2.85
C ALA A 37 -13.74 -2.16 -2.54
N HIS A 38 -13.43 -1.04 -1.89
CA HIS A 38 -14.39 0.05 -1.69
C HIS A 38 -14.89 0.65 -3.00
N VAL A 39 -13.99 0.92 -3.96
CA VAL A 39 -14.38 1.45 -5.29
C VAL A 39 -15.27 0.47 -6.02
N ALA A 40 -14.99 -0.83 -5.96
CA ALA A 40 -15.86 -1.87 -6.53
C ALA A 40 -17.28 -1.78 -5.96
N GLN A 41 -17.43 -1.58 -4.64
CA GLN A 41 -18.74 -1.43 -4.03
C GLN A 41 -19.43 -0.11 -4.41
N VAL A 42 -18.69 0.97 -4.56
CA VAL A 42 -19.25 2.24 -5.09
C VAL A 42 -19.77 2.06 -6.52
N ILE A 43 -19.04 1.33 -7.36
CA ILE A 43 -19.46 1.02 -8.74
C ILE A 43 -20.71 0.12 -8.74
N ARG A 44 -20.77 -0.90 -7.89
CA ARG A 44 -21.95 -1.78 -7.75
C ARG A 44 -23.18 -0.99 -7.32
N ARG A 45 -23.05 -0.04 -6.38
CA ARG A 45 -24.12 0.88 -5.98
C ARG A 45 -24.54 1.80 -7.14
N LEU A 46 -23.59 2.32 -7.90
CA LEU A 46 -23.88 3.12 -9.10
C LEU A 46 -24.70 2.31 -10.13
N ARG A 47 -24.24 1.11 -10.47
CA ARG A 47 -24.94 0.21 -11.39
C ARG A 47 -26.38 -0.06 -10.95
N ARG A 48 -26.55 -0.39 -9.67
CA ARG A 48 -27.87 -0.62 -9.06
C ARG A 48 -28.80 0.59 -9.20
N LEU A 49 -28.30 1.80 -8.88
CA LEU A 49 -29.10 3.01 -9.00
C LEU A 49 -29.38 3.40 -10.46
N CYS A 50 -28.44 3.22 -11.38
CA CYS A 50 -28.67 3.42 -12.81
C CYS A 50 -29.83 2.52 -13.29
N ARG A 51 -29.79 1.22 -12.94
CA ARG A 51 -30.85 0.26 -13.30
C ARG A 51 -32.20 0.67 -12.72
N MET A 52 -32.23 1.13 -11.46
CA MET A 52 -33.45 1.64 -10.82
C MET A 52 -34.03 2.86 -11.56
N HIS A 53 -33.18 3.70 -12.16
CA HIS A 53 -33.58 4.85 -12.96
C HIS A 53 -33.76 4.54 -14.47
N GLY A 54 -33.64 3.26 -14.87
CA GLY A 54 -33.90 2.83 -16.25
C GLY A 54 -32.69 2.84 -17.19
N ALA A 55 -31.46 2.99 -16.67
CA ALA A 55 -30.22 2.94 -17.45
C ALA A 55 -29.37 1.70 -17.11
N ASP A 56 -28.64 1.21 -18.11
CA ASP A 56 -27.62 0.17 -17.94
C ASP A 56 -26.33 0.60 -18.70
N PRO A 57 -25.46 1.39 -18.06
CA PRO A 57 -24.31 1.96 -18.73
C PRO A 57 -23.25 0.91 -19.06
N VAL A 58 -22.59 1.09 -20.19
CA VAL A 58 -21.40 0.33 -20.58
C VAL A 58 -20.20 0.89 -19.82
N PHE A 59 -19.41 0.02 -19.20
CA PHE A 59 -18.19 0.40 -18.49
C PHE A 59 -16.97 0.19 -19.39
N LEU A 60 -16.15 1.22 -19.52
CA LEU A 60 -14.88 1.21 -20.24
C LEU A 60 -13.77 1.40 -19.22
N LEU A 61 -12.87 0.42 -19.11
CA LEU A 61 -11.72 0.50 -18.21
C LEU A 61 -10.47 0.68 -19.06
N SER A 62 -9.68 1.69 -18.75
CA SER A 62 -8.32 1.85 -19.32
C SER A 62 -7.28 1.53 -18.25
N SER A 63 -6.21 0.87 -18.68
CA SER A 63 -5.10 0.49 -17.81
C SER A 63 -3.82 0.42 -18.62
N ALA A 64 -2.72 0.92 -18.07
CA ALA A 64 -1.43 0.85 -18.75
C ALA A 64 -0.94 -0.59 -18.92
N THR A 65 -1.15 -1.44 -17.90
CA THR A 65 -0.70 -2.85 -17.88
C THR A 65 -1.52 -3.65 -16.87
N SER A 66 -1.89 -4.88 -17.21
CA SER A 66 -2.49 -5.84 -16.28
C SER A 66 -2.47 -7.25 -16.87
N THR A 67 -1.97 -8.23 -16.13
CA THR A 67 -1.95 -9.64 -16.59
C THR A 67 -3.28 -10.35 -16.41
N ASN A 68 -4.10 -9.90 -15.45
CA ASN A 68 -5.41 -10.46 -15.16
C ASN A 68 -6.54 -9.46 -15.41
N ALA A 69 -6.46 -8.69 -16.51
CA ALA A 69 -7.38 -7.60 -16.83
C ALA A 69 -8.86 -8.05 -16.82
N ALA A 70 -9.18 -9.22 -17.38
CA ALA A 70 -10.53 -9.76 -17.38
C ALA A 70 -11.04 -10.01 -15.95
N GLU A 71 -10.27 -10.72 -15.13
CA GLU A 71 -10.62 -11.03 -13.75
C GLU A 71 -10.74 -9.77 -12.89
N ALA A 72 -9.74 -8.89 -12.97
CA ALA A 72 -9.75 -7.63 -12.24
C ALA A 72 -10.96 -6.76 -12.61
N GLY A 73 -11.27 -6.69 -13.91
CA GLY A 73 -12.45 -5.98 -14.42
C GLY A 73 -13.76 -6.58 -13.93
N THR A 74 -13.91 -7.91 -13.98
CA THR A 74 -15.12 -8.60 -13.49
C THR A 74 -15.31 -8.38 -11.99
N ARG A 75 -14.25 -8.48 -11.20
CA ARG A 75 -14.30 -8.24 -9.74
C ARG A 75 -14.61 -6.77 -9.42
N LEU A 76 -13.98 -5.82 -10.13
CA LEU A 76 -14.21 -4.38 -9.93
C LEU A 76 -15.64 -3.98 -10.25
N LEU A 77 -16.17 -4.45 -11.37
CA LEU A 77 -17.52 -4.09 -11.83
C LEU A 77 -18.63 -4.93 -11.20
N GLY A 78 -18.33 -6.12 -10.69
CA GLY A 78 -19.33 -7.10 -10.23
C GLY A 78 -20.16 -7.65 -11.39
N VAL A 79 -19.51 -8.03 -12.50
CA VAL A 79 -20.12 -8.61 -13.70
C VAL A 79 -19.53 -10.00 -13.96
N GLU A 80 -20.22 -10.82 -14.76
CA GLU A 80 -19.74 -12.17 -15.09
C GLU A 80 -18.59 -12.16 -16.10
N LYS A 81 -18.57 -11.19 -17.01
CA LYS A 81 -17.60 -11.14 -18.11
C LYS A 81 -17.23 -9.71 -18.47
N VAL A 82 -15.96 -9.51 -18.79
CA VAL A 82 -15.39 -8.29 -19.37
C VAL A 82 -14.64 -8.70 -20.64
N GLU A 83 -14.86 -7.99 -21.73
CA GLU A 83 -14.06 -8.15 -22.95
C GLU A 83 -12.77 -7.36 -22.78
N VAL A 84 -11.64 -7.96 -23.16
CA VAL A 84 -10.30 -7.37 -23.03
C VAL A 84 -9.75 -7.05 -24.42
N VAL A 85 -9.20 -5.86 -24.56
CA VAL A 85 -8.43 -5.44 -25.73
C VAL A 85 -7.02 -5.14 -25.21
N ASP A 86 -6.06 -6.01 -25.50
CA ASP A 86 -4.70 -5.99 -24.97
C ASP A 86 -3.60 -5.93 -26.07
N GLU A 87 -4.01 -5.82 -27.32
CA GLU A 87 -3.09 -5.62 -28.44
C GLU A 87 -2.60 -4.18 -28.48
N ASP A 88 -1.33 -3.95 -28.13
CA ASP A 88 -0.69 -2.65 -28.19
C ASP A 88 -0.02 -2.42 -29.56
N CYS A 89 -0.63 -1.54 -30.35
CA CYS A 89 -0.15 -1.13 -31.67
C CYS A 89 0.61 0.21 -31.63
N SER A 90 0.90 0.76 -30.43
CA SER A 90 1.59 2.04 -30.31
C SER A 90 3.08 1.93 -30.66
N PRO A 91 3.68 2.97 -31.29
CA PRO A 91 5.12 3.00 -31.47
C PRO A 91 5.84 3.20 -30.13
N HIS A 92 6.82 2.35 -29.84
CA HIS A 92 7.67 2.46 -28.66
C HIS A 92 9.04 3.02 -29.04
N PRO A 93 9.52 4.14 -28.45
CA PRO A 93 10.89 4.61 -28.61
C PRO A 93 11.87 3.64 -27.94
N GLY A 94 13.08 3.55 -28.47
CA GLY A 94 14.18 2.82 -27.82
C GLY A 94 14.49 3.42 -26.45
N ARG A 95 14.76 2.57 -25.47
CA ARG A 95 15.19 2.97 -24.12
C ARG A 95 16.38 2.13 -23.70
N ASP A 96 17.46 2.80 -23.33
CA ASP A 96 18.60 2.17 -22.66
C ASP A 96 18.29 2.14 -21.16
N VAL A 97 18.24 0.94 -20.58
CA VAL A 97 17.97 0.74 -19.14
C VAL A 97 19.27 0.34 -18.47
N VAL A 98 19.70 1.14 -17.49
CA VAL A 98 20.88 0.92 -16.66
C VAL A 98 20.46 0.52 -15.26
N LEU A 99 20.96 -0.59 -14.77
CA LEU A 99 20.85 -1.00 -13.38
C LEU A 99 22.08 -0.48 -12.64
N TRP A 100 21.86 0.42 -11.67
CA TRP A 100 22.91 1.11 -10.93
C TRP A 100 22.93 0.67 -9.47
N GLN A 101 23.99 0.00 -9.06
CA GLN A 101 24.24 -0.30 -7.65
C GLN A 101 24.97 0.90 -7.02
N PRO A 102 24.36 1.65 -6.08
CA PRO A 102 25.02 2.79 -5.45
C PRO A 102 26.29 2.38 -4.71
N ALA A 103 27.32 3.23 -4.82
CA ALA A 103 28.61 3.01 -4.17
C ALA A 103 28.61 3.50 -2.71
N GLU A 104 27.92 4.60 -2.42
CA GLU A 104 27.77 5.17 -1.08
C GLU A 104 26.33 5.03 -0.58
N SER A 105 25.50 5.97 -0.93
CA SER A 105 24.09 5.94 -0.63
C SER A 105 23.27 6.28 -1.87
N ILE A 106 22.06 5.77 -1.94
CA ILE A 106 21.16 6.11 -3.06
C ILE A 106 20.90 7.61 -3.16
N SER A 107 20.90 8.32 -2.04
CA SER A 107 20.73 9.78 -2.01
C SER A 107 21.94 10.50 -2.59
N THR A 108 23.16 10.09 -2.24
CA THR A 108 24.40 10.69 -2.73
C THR A 108 24.57 10.46 -4.22
N ASP A 109 24.42 9.22 -4.66
CA ASP A 109 24.60 8.85 -6.06
C ASP A 109 23.51 9.47 -6.95
N ALA A 110 22.25 9.47 -6.51
CA ALA A 110 21.16 10.13 -7.24
C ALA A 110 21.37 11.65 -7.34
N THR A 111 21.87 12.29 -6.29
CA THR A 111 22.20 13.71 -6.29
C THR A 111 23.27 14.02 -7.34
N GLY A 112 24.36 13.23 -7.38
CA GLY A 112 25.43 13.38 -8.38
C GLY A 112 24.91 13.19 -9.79
N LEU A 113 24.22 12.09 -10.04
CA LEU A 113 23.70 11.75 -11.36
C LEU A 113 22.70 12.80 -11.88
N VAL A 114 21.79 13.29 -11.04
CA VAL A 114 20.83 14.35 -11.43
C VAL A 114 21.54 15.64 -11.78
N ALA A 115 22.59 16.04 -11.05
CA ALA A 115 23.38 17.23 -11.34
C ALA A 115 24.15 17.07 -12.65
N ASP A 116 24.79 15.93 -12.88
CA ASP A 116 25.56 15.65 -14.10
C ASP A 116 24.67 15.63 -15.35
N LEU A 117 23.49 15.01 -15.27
CA LEU A 117 22.51 15.01 -16.36
C LEU A 117 21.98 16.41 -16.65
N ALA A 118 21.72 17.20 -15.63
CA ALA A 118 21.30 18.60 -15.77
C ALA A 118 22.40 19.46 -16.40
N ASP A 119 23.65 19.30 -16.00
CA ASP A 119 24.81 19.99 -16.56
C ASP A 119 25.08 19.58 -18.04
N ALA A 120 24.77 18.33 -18.38
CA ALA A 120 24.78 17.87 -19.76
C ALA A 120 23.60 18.44 -20.61
N GLY A 121 22.71 19.22 -20.00
CA GLY A 121 21.56 19.84 -20.68
C GLY A 121 20.40 18.88 -20.93
N LEU A 122 20.39 17.69 -20.30
CA LEU A 122 19.35 16.70 -20.48
C LEU A 122 18.15 17.00 -19.59
N GLN A 123 16.94 16.93 -20.16
CA GLN A 123 15.71 17.01 -19.38
C GLN A 123 15.50 15.71 -18.60
N THR A 124 15.52 15.80 -17.28
CA THR A 124 15.57 14.63 -16.39
C THR A 124 14.45 14.64 -15.35
N ILE A 125 13.83 13.49 -15.12
CA ILE A 125 13.00 13.25 -13.93
C ILE A 125 13.73 12.23 -13.05
N CYS A 126 13.87 12.54 -11.75
CA CYS A 126 14.33 11.60 -10.74
C CYS A 126 13.15 11.22 -9.81
N PHE A 127 12.73 9.96 -9.86
CA PHE A 127 11.70 9.45 -8.97
C PHE A 127 12.30 8.95 -7.66
N VAL A 128 11.68 9.35 -6.53
CA VAL A 128 12.13 9.00 -5.18
C VAL A 128 10.95 8.53 -4.30
N ALA A 129 11.26 7.75 -3.27
CA ALA A 129 10.24 7.13 -2.42
C ALA A 129 9.54 8.09 -1.45
N SER A 130 10.18 9.18 -1.03
CA SER A 130 9.63 10.08 -0.01
C SER A 130 9.70 11.56 -0.39
N ARG A 131 8.82 12.35 0.24
CA ARG A 131 8.78 13.82 0.03
C ARG A 131 10.04 14.50 0.54
N SER A 132 10.55 14.08 1.68
CA SER A 132 11.80 14.60 2.24
C SER A 132 12.99 14.31 1.33
N LEU A 133 13.08 13.10 0.80
CA LEU A 133 14.16 12.73 -0.13
C LEU A 133 14.10 13.54 -1.43
N ALA A 134 12.90 13.89 -1.92
CA ALA A 134 12.75 14.77 -3.08
C ALA A 134 13.35 16.16 -2.84
N GLU A 135 13.08 16.75 -1.67
CA GLU A 135 13.63 18.06 -1.31
C GLU A 135 15.16 18.01 -1.11
N VAL A 136 15.65 17.00 -0.38
CA VAL A 136 17.08 16.86 -0.09
C VAL A 136 17.89 16.66 -1.38
N ILE A 137 17.51 15.71 -2.24
CA ILE A 137 18.23 15.46 -3.48
C ILE A 137 18.15 16.67 -4.41
N SER A 138 16.98 17.34 -4.52
CA SER A 138 16.86 18.50 -5.41
C SER A 138 17.71 19.68 -4.95
N ALA A 139 17.76 19.94 -3.65
CA ALA A 139 18.58 21.02 -3.08
C ALA A 139 20.08 20.74 -3.30
N HIS A 140 20.54 19.56 -2.90
CA HIS A 140 21.96 19.21 -3.05
C HIS A 140 22.38 19.07 -4.53
N ALA A 141 21.51 18.60 -5.41
CA ALA A 141 21.79 18.56 -6.85
C ALA A 141 21.87 19.98 -7.42
N GLN A 142 20.99 20.90 -7.00
CA GLN A 142 21.06 22.31 -7.41
C GLN A 142 22.39 22.97 -6.99
N ASP A 143 22.89 22.66 -5.78
CA ASP A 143 24.17 23.17 -5.30
C ASP A 143 25.38 22.61 -6.06
N ARG A 144 25.25 21.41 -6.61
CA ARG A 144 26.31 20.75 -7.43
C ARG A 144 26.33 21.18 -8.88
N VAL A 145 25.22 21.66 -9.42
CA VAL A 145 25.12 22.09 -10.83
C VAL A 145 26.08 23.25 -11.11
N THR A 146 26.87 23.10 -12.15
CA THR A 146 27.88 24.08 -12.57
C THR A 146 27.49 24.89 -13.81
N SER A 147 26.61 24.37 -14.68
CA SER A 147 26.12 25.00 -15.90
C SER A 147 25.09 26.12 -15.68
N GLY A 148 24.60 26.28 -14.46
CA GLY A 148 23.46 27.15 -14.15
C GLY A 148 22.10 26.54 -14.48
N ALA A 149 22.06 25.24 -14.84
CA ALA A 149 20.81 24.52 -15.02
C ALA A 149 19.97 24.52 -13.72
N ARG A 150 18.65 24.51 -13.87
CA ARG A 150 17.74 24.50 -12.72
C ARG A 150 17.29 23.08 -12.39
N VAL A 151 17.46 22.73 -11.12
CA VAL A 151 16.91 21.53 -10.49
C VAL A 151 15.85 21.93 -9.47
N THR A 152 14.73 21.22 -9.36
CA THR A 152 13.68 21.52 -8.36
C THR A 152 12.97 20.25 -7.91
N ALA A 153 12.36 20.29 -6.73
CA ALA A 153 11.50 19.22 -6.26
C ALA A 153 10.07 19.34 -6.82
N TYR A 154 9.37 18.20 -6.95
CA TYR A 154 7.95 18.14 -7.25
C TYR A 154 7.28 17.05 -6.40
N ARG A 155 6.34 17.42 -5.57
CA ARG A 155 5.69 16.46 -4.66
C ARG A 155 4.24 16.81 -4.33
N ALA A 156 3.50 15.82 -3.85
CA ALA A 156 2.20 16.07 -3.22
C ALA A 156 2.37 16.99 -2.00
N GLY A 157 1.44 17.93 -1.84
CA GLY A 157 1.49 18.94 -0.78
C GLY A 157 1.88 20.34 -1.27
N TYR A 158 2.44 20.48 -2.48
CA TYR A 158 2.57 21.78 -3.12
C TYR A 158 1.21 22.32 -3.56
N LEU A 159 1.05 23.64 -3.54
CA LEU A 159 -0.16 24.27 -4.05
C LEU A 159 -0.36 23.93 -5.54
N PRO A 160 -1.61 23.80 -6.01
CA PRO A 160 -1.87 23.50 -7.42
C PRO A 160 -1.23 24.49 -8.40
N GLU A 161 -1.07 25.74 -7.98
CA GLU A 161 -0.45 26.81 -8.77
C GLU A 161 1.07 26.60 -8.91
N ASP A 162 1.73 26.22 -7.80
CA ASP A 162 3.17 25.93 -7.81
C ASP A 162 3.48 24.71 -8.66
N ARG A 163 2.64 23.66 -8.57
CA ARG A 163 2.79 22.48 -9.42
C ARG A 163 2.69 22.83 -10.90
N ARG A 164 1.65 23.57 -11.31
CA ARG A 164 1.49 24.02 -12.72
C ARG A 164 2.67 24.88 -13.18
N ARG A 165 3.24 25.70 -12.28
CA ARG A 165 4.42 26.53 -12.61
C ARG A 165 5.65 25.67 -12.86
N ILE A 166 5.88 24.63 -12.06
CA ILE A 166 6.99 23.69 -12.26
C ILE A 166 6.78 22.90 -13.56
N GLU A 167 5.58 22.40 -13.82
CA GLU A 167 5.21 21.69 -15.04
C GLU A 167 5.48 22.54 -16.29
N ALA A 168 5.02 23.80 -16.32
CA ALA A 168 5.26 24.72 -17.42
C ALA A 168 6.77 24.96 -17.63
N ARG A 169 7.53 25.15 -16.53
CA ARG A 169 8.98 25.38 -16.60
C ARG A 169 9.78 24.13 -17.01
N LEU A 170 9.27 22.94 -16.75
CA LEU A 170 9.85 21.71 -17.25
C LEU A 170 9.56 21.55 -18.75
N GLN A 171 8.36 21.90 -19.20
CA GLN A 171 7.98 21.85 -20.62
C GLN A 171 8.76 22.87 -21.48
N ASP A 172 8.96 24.10 -20.99
CA ASP A 172 9.73 25.13 -21.70
C ASP A 172 11.25 24.98 -21.59
N GLY A 173 11.72 24.01 -20.78
CA GLY A 173 13.13 23.70 -20.57
C GLY A 173 13.86 24.66 -19.64
N SER A 174 13.20 25.60 -18.97
CA SER A 174 13.83 26.48 -17.97
C SER A 174 14.17 25.77 -16.66
N VAL A 175 13.52 24.62 -16.39
CA VAL A 175 13.93 23.62 -15.42
C VAL A 175 14.45 22.41 -16.17
N ARG A 176 15.67 21.98 -15.86
CA ARG A 176 16.34 20.84 -16.54
C ARG A 176 16.09 19.53 -15.81
N ALA A 177 16.05 19.55 -14.49
CA ALA A 177 15.79 18.34 -13.74
C ALA A 177 14.72 18.56 -12.65
N VAL A 178 13.87 17.55 -12.47
CA VAL A 178 12.88 17.51 -11.40
C VAL A 178 13.06 16.25 -10.59
N VAL A 179 13.19 16.41 -9.26
CA VAL A 179 13.17 15.29 -8.32
C VAL A 179 11.75 15.16 -7.77
N ALA A 180 11.09 14.03 -8.04
CA ALA A 180 9.68 13.87 -7.77
C ALA A 180 9.35 12.58 -7.01
N THR A 181 8.29 12.62 -6.21
CA THR A 181 7.61 11.41 -5.76
C THR A 181 6.71 10.86 -6.89
N ASN A 182 5.94 9.82 -6.62
CA ASN A 182 4.93 9.29 -7.54
C ASN A 182 3.88 10.33 -8.04
N ALA A 183 3.96 11.58 -7.56
CA ALA A 183 3.09 12.67 -8.02
C ALA A 183 3.25 13.03 -9.50
N LEU A 184 4.40 12.71 -10.13
CA LEU A 184 4.65 12.84 -11.58
C LEU A 184 4.48 11.54 -12.36
N GLU A 185 4.14 10.45 -11.70
CA GLU A 185 3.92 9.15 -12.34
C GLU A 185 2.68 9.16 -13.23
N LEU A 186 1.59 9.81 -12.78
CA LEU A 186 0.27 9.76 -13.39
C LEU A 186 -0.42 11.13 -13.44
N GLY A 187 -1.28 11.33 -14.44
CA GLY A 187 -2.19 12.48 -14.51
C GLY A 187 -1.55 13.83 -14.88
N VAL A 188 -0.28 13.82 -15.30
CA VAL A 188 0.42 15.04 -15.75
C VAL A 188 0.97 14.79 -17.15
N ASP A 189 0.71 15.73 -18.05
CA ASP A 189 1.22 15.67 -19.44
C ASP A 189 2.70 16.11 -19.49
N ILE A 190 3.54 15.33 -18.81
CA ILE A 190 5.00 15.46 -18.85
C ILE A 190 5.53 14.14 -19.37
N SER A 191 5.85 14.13 -20.64
CA SER A 191 6.46 13.01 -21.34
C SER A 191 7.63 13.51 -22.21
N GLY A 192 8.45 12.58 -22.66
CA GLY A 192 9.53 12.92 -23.56
C GLY A 192 10.76 13.49 -22.89
N MET A 193 11.05 13.07 -21.67
CA MET A 193 12.31 13.36 -21.00
C MET A 193 13.46 12.65 -21.69
N ASP A 194 14.64 13.26 -21.65
CA ASP A 194 15.87 12.65 -22.20
C ASP A 194 16.38 11.54 -21.25
N ALA A 195 16.18 11.72 -19.93
CA ALA A 195 16.55 10.74 -18.91
C ALA A 195 15.51 10.61 -17.81
N VAL A 196 15.37 9.40 -17.27
CA VAL A 196 14.62 9.11 -16.05
C VAL A 196 15.51 8.34 -15.09
N VAL A 197 15.66 8.86 -13.88
CA VAL A 197 16.35 8.20 -12.77
C VAL A 197 15.29 7.69 -11.80
N ILE A 198 15.35 6.43 -11.41
CA ILE A 198 14.44 5.81 -10.47
C ILE A 198 15.26 5.40 -9.23
N ALA A 199 15.21 6.21 -8.18
CA ALA A 199 15.98 6.00 -6.97
C ALA A 199 15.28 4.98 -6.05
N GLY A 200 15.47 3.72 -6.36
CA GLY A 200 14.87 2.54 -5.74
C GLY A 200 13.70 1.98 -6.54
N TYR A 201 13.63 0.66 -6.58
CA TYR A 201 12.51 -0.03 -7.24
C TYR A 201 11.16 0.43 -6.64
N PRO A 202 10.18 0.83 -7.44
CA PRO A 202 8.94 1.43 -6.94
C PRO A 202 7.95 0.43 -6.33
N GLY A 203 8.39 -0.82 -6.09
CA GLY A 203 7.59 -1.89 -5.49
C GLY A 203 6.73 -2.68 -6.48
N ARG A 204 6.67 -2.25 -7.76
CA ARG A 204 5.87 -2.91 -8.81
C ARG A 204 6.46 -2.67 -10.19
N LEU A 205 6.38 -3.67 -11.07
CA LEU A 205 6.79 -3.54 -12.47
C LEU A 205 5.91 -2.52 -13.20
N SER A 206 4.61 -2.48 -12.92
CA SER A 206 3.70 -1.50 -13.51
C SER A 206 4.14 -0.07 -13.22
N ALA A 207 4.51 0.24 -11.98
CA ALA A 207 5.01 1.56 -11.59
C ALA A 207 6.40 1.84 -12.22
N LEU A 208 7.30 0.83 -12.23
CA LEU A 208 8.60 0.94 -12.90
C LEU A 208 8.43 1.36 -14.36
N TRP A 209 7.60 0.66 -15.11
CA TRP A 209 7.40 0.94 -16.53
C TRP A 209 6.61 2.22 -16.79
N GLN A 210 5.71 2.64 -15.88
CA GLN A 210 5.05 3.95 -15.96
C GLN A 210 6.03 5.10 -15.72
N GLN A 211 6.93 4.98 -14.74
CA GLN A 211 7.99 5.94 -14.48
C GLN A 211 8.99 5.97 -15.65
N ALA A 212 9.47 4.82 -16.07
CA ALA A 212 10.35 4.67 -17.25
C ALA A 212 9.68 5.20 -18.54
N GLY A 213 8.35 5.08 -18.63
CA GLY A 213 7.56 5.60 -19.75
C GLY A 213 7.59 7.13 -19.89
N ARG A 214 8.03 7.87 -18.87
CA ARG A 214 8.27 9.31 -18.97
C ARG A 214 9.51 9.65 -19.82
N ALA A 215 10.44 8.70 -20.00
CA ALA A 215 11.60 8.82 -20.87
C ALA A 215 11.22 8.52 -22.33
N GLY A 216 11.79 9.29 -23.25
CA GLY A 216 11.65 9.13 -24.70
C GLY A 216 10.66 10.09 -25.33
N ARG A 217 11.18 10.90 -26.28
CA ARG A 217 10.37 11.70 -27.20
C ARG A 217 10.21 10.94 -28.51
N SER A 218 9.17 11.23 -29.26
CA SER A 218 8.92 10.62 -30.57
C SER A 218 10.19 10.58 -31.43
N GLY A 219 10.76 9.38 -31.59
CA GLY A 219 11.93 9.12 -32.44
C GLY A 219 13.31 9.41 -31.83
N ARG A 220 13.44 9.63 -30.53
CA ARG A 220 14.74 9.72 -29.83
C ARG A 220 14.84 8.65 -28.75
N ASP A 221 16.01 8.01 -28.69
CA ASP A 221 16.36 7.09 -27.61
C ASP A 221 16.44 7.86 -26.28
N ALA A 222 16.18 7.18 -25.18
CA ALA A 222 16.17 7.76 -23.87
C ALA A 222 16.85 6.87 -22.84
N LEU A 223 17.39 7.49 -21.79
CA LEU A 223 18.06 6.82 -20.70
C LEU A 223 17.11 6.58 -19.53
N VAL A 224 17.07 5.36 -19.03
CA VAL A 224 16.42 5.01 -17.77
C VAL A 224 17.47 4.42 -16.83
N VAL A 225 17.65 5.01 -15.65
CA VAL A 225 18.56 4.50 -14.63
C VAL A 225 17.74 4.05 -13.44
N LEU A 226 17.73 2.75 -13.16
CA LEU A 226 17.17 2.18 -11.94
C LEU A 226 18.30 1.98 -10.93
N MET A 227 18.18 2.61 -9.75
CA MET A 227 19.16 2.51 -8.67
C MET A 227 18.63 1.57 -7.58
N ALA A 228 19.48 0.69 -7.05
CA ALA A 228 19.08 -0.22 -5.97
C ALA A 228 19.10 0.44 -4.61
N ARG A 229 18.08 0.22 -3.79
CA ARG A 229 18.12 0.47 -2.35
C ARG A 229 18.72 -0.73 -1.62
N GLU A 230 19.21 -0.48 -0.41
CA GLU A 230 19.59 -1.54 0.52
C GLU A 230 18.33 -2.14 1.18
N ASN A 231 17.61 -2.97 0.44
CA ASN A 231 16.48 -3.77 0.93
C ASN A 231 16.41 -5.11 0.18
N PRO A 232 15.73 -6.14 0.74
CA PRO A 232 15.70 -7.47 0.15
C PRO A 232 15.21 -7.50 -1.31
N LEU A 233 14.17 -6.70 -1.62
CA LEU A 233 13.52 -6.70 -2.93
C LEU A 233 14.42 -6.10 -4.02
N ASP A 234 14.95 -4.89 -3.80
CA ASP A 234 15.81 -4.23 -4.78
C ASP A 234 17.07 -5.08 -5.05
N GLN A 235 17.70 -5.61 -4.01
CA GLN A 235 18.89 -6.44 -4.15
C GLN A 235 18.60 -7.74 -4.90
N TYR A 236 17.50 -8.43 -4.57
CA TYR A 236 17.11 -9.65 -5.28
C TYR A 236 16.84 -9.38 -6.79
N LEU A 237 16.15 -8.29 -7.11
CA LEU A 237 15.88 -7.92 -8.50
C LEU A 237 17.14 -7.54 -9.28
N PHE A 238 18.15 -6.97 -8.63
CA PHE A 238 19.42 -6.65 -9.24
C PHE A 238 20.31 -7.88 -9.45
N GLU A 239 20.17 -8.89 -8.62
CA GLU A 239 20.79 -10.22 -8.81
C GLU A 239 20.07 -11.04 -9.88
N HIS A 240 18.78 -10.76 -10.13
CA HIS A 240 17.90 -11.44 -11.07
C HIS A 240 17.23 -10.47 -12.06
N PRO A 241 18.01 -9.76 -12.89
CA PRO A 241 17.48 -8.69 -13.75
C PRO A 241 16.47 -9.19 -14.80
N GLU A 242 16.49 -10.48 -15.15
CA GLU A 242 15.49 -11.10 -16.01
C GLU A 242 14.06 -10.92 -15.47
N LEU A 243 13.88 -10.83 -14.15
CA LEU A 243 12.58 -10.60 -13.53
C LEU A 243 12.03 -9.19 -13.81
N LEU A 244 12.90 -8.22 -14.06
CA LEU A 244 12.47 -6.86 -14.43
C LEU A 244 12.00 -6.77 -15.88
N PHE A 245 12.60 -7.56 -16.79
CA PHE A 245 12.42 -7.41 -18.23
C PHE A 245 11.55 -8.49 -18.88
N SER A 246 11.53 -9.70 -18.28
CA SER A 246 10.86 -10.86 -18.87
C SER A 246 9.61 -11.27 -18.11
N SER A 247 9.42 -10.79 -16.88
CA SER A 247 8.22 -11.09 -16.12
C SER A 247 7.02 -10.28 -16.62
N SER A 248 5.87 -10.91 -16.62
CA SER A 248 4.61 -10.20 -16.81
C SER A 248 4.36 -9.27 -15.63
N VAL A 249 3.69 -8.16 -15.89
CA VAL A 249 3.28 -7.22 -14.85
C VAL A 249 2.37 -7.90 -13.83
N GLU A 250 2.43 -7.47 -12.58
CA GLU A 250 1.68 -8.08 -11.48
C GLU A 250 0.18 -8.08 -11.72
N SER A 251 -0.47 -9.15 -11.25
CA SER A 251 -1.93 -9.25 -11.23
C SER A 251 -2.53 -8.25 -10.26
N THR A 252 -3.65 -7.65 -10.62
CA THR A 252 -4.41 -6.80 -9.70
C THR A 252 -5.10 -7.65 -8.65
N VAL A 253 -4.73 -7.48 -7.38
CA VAL A 253 -5.39 -8.14 -6.25
C VAL A 253 -6.54 -7.29 -5.75
N LEU A 254 -7.74 -7.86 -5.72
CA LEU A 254 -8.98 -7.18 -5.36
C LEU A 254 -9.93 -8.14 -4.65
N HIS A 255 -10.33 -7.80 -3.41
CA HIS A 255 -11.24 -8.62 -2.60
C HIS A 255 -12.51 -7.83 -2.21
N PRO A 256 -13.45 -7.61 -3.15
CA PRO A 256 -14.64 -6.80 -2.89
C PRO A 256 -15.64 -7.48 -1.95
N ASP A 257 -15.55 -8.80 -1.77
CA ASP A 257 -16.46 -9.57 -0.90
C ASP A 257 -16.02 -9.60 0.57
N ASN A 258 -14.92 -8.90 0.91
CA ASN A 258 -14.51 -8.68 2.30
C ASN A 258 -15.68 -8.13 3.11
N PRO A 259 -16.15 -8.82 4.18
CA PRO A 259 -17.36 -8.43 4.91
C PRO A 259 -17.24 -7.07 5.59
N TYR A 260 -16.02 -6.63 5.96
CA TYR A 260 -15.76 -5.33 6.56
C TYR A 260 -15.88 -4.18 5.53
N VAL A 261 -15.70 -4.48 4.25
CA VAL A 261 -15.94 -3.55 3.14
C VAL A 261 -17.38 -3.66 2.63
N LEU A 262 -17.84 -4.87 2.33
CA LEU A 262 -19.16 -5.11 1.75
C LEU A 262 -20.30 -4.69 2.69
N GLY A 263 -20.20 -4.99 4.00
CA GLY A 263 -21.24 -4.71 4.97
C GLY A 263 -21.68 -3.25 5.03
N PRO A 264 -20.75 -2.30 5.26
CA PRO A 264 -21.07 -0.87 5.27
C PRO A 264 -21.66 -0.38 3.92
N HIS A 265 -21.16 -0.88 2.78
CA HIS A 265 -21.72 -0.50 1.47
C HIS A 265 -23.12 -1.08 1.22
N VAL A 266 -23.43 -2.28 1.69
CA VAL A 266 -24.80 -2.84 1.66
C VAL A 266 -25.73 -2.01 2.55
N ALA A 267 -25.26 -1.56 3.72
CA ALA A 267 -26.02 -0.65 4.58
C ALA A 267 -26.30 0.70 3.88
N ALA A 268 -25.29 1.29 3.22
CA ALA A 268 -25.44 2.50 2.42
C ALA A 268 -26.43 2.32 1.27
N ALA A 269 -26.36 1.18 0.57
CA ALA A 269 -27.31 0.84 -0.50
C ALA A 269 -28.75 0.71 0.03
N ALA A 270 -28.94 0.18 1.24
CA ALA A 270 -30.25 0.10 1.88
C ALA A 270 -30.83 1.47 2.22
N GLN A 271 -29.98 2.45 2.54
CA GLN A 271 -30.39 3.84 2.78
C GLN A 271 -30.73 4.55 1.47
N GLU A 272 -30.03 4.29 0.40
CA GLU A 272 -30.31 4.84 -0.94
C GLU A 272 -31.66 4.35 -1.46
N ALA A 273 -31.90 3.05 -1.40
CA ALA A 273 -33.18 2.41 -1.74
C ALA A 273 -33.28 1.06 -1.05
N TYR A 274 -34.50 0.63 -0.69
CA TYR A 274 -34.67 -0.69 -0.06
C TYR A 274 -33.95 -1.79 -0.82
N LEU A 275 -33.39 -2.77 -0.09
CA LEU A 275 -32.77 -3.95 -0.68
C LEU A 275 -33.80 -5.08 -0.85
N SER A 276 -33.57 -5.92 -1.83
CA SER A 276 -34.33 -7.13 -2.11
C SER A 276 -33.39 -8.29 -2.45
N PRO A 277 -33.86 -9.55 -2.51
CA PRO A 277 -33.01 -10.66 -2.95
C PRO A 277 -32.40 -10.48 -4.34
N ALA A 278 -33.07 -9.73 -5.23
CA ALA A 278 -32.55 -9.45 -6.58
C ALA A 278 -31.25 -8.63 -6.57
N ASP A 279 -30.97 -7.91 -5.47
CA ASP A 279 -29.73 -7.14 -5.35
C ASP A 279 -28.47 -8.01 -5.21
N GLU A 280 -28.62 -9.33 -4.99
CA GLU A 280 -27.53 -10.30 -5.02
C GLU A 280 -26.77 -10.26 -6.37
N GLU A 281 -27.45 -9.91 -7.46
CA GLU A 281 -26.83 -9.70 -8.77
C GLU A 281 -25.68 -8.66 -8.73
N PHE A 282 -25.80 -7.65 -7.88
CA PHE A 282 -24.78 -6.60 -7.76
C PHE A 282 -23.69 -6.92 -6.73
N TYR A 283 -24.07 -7.60 -5.63
CA TYR A 283 -23.20 -7.77 -4.46
C TYR A 283 -22.61 -9.18 -4.31
N GLY A 284 -23.05 -10.13 -5.14
CA GLY A 284 -22.56 -11.50 -5.14
C GLY A 284 -23.10 -12.37 -4.01
N SER A 285 -22.59 -13.60 -3.90
CA SER A 285 -23.09 -14.64 -3.00
C SER A 285 -22.99 -14.30 -1.50
N ALA A 286 -22.07 -13.41 -1.12
CA ALA A 286 -21.92 -12.96 0.26
C ALA A 286 -23.07 -12.05 0.73
N PHE A 287 -23.86 -11.48 -0.19
CA PHE A 287 -24.91 -10.51 0.07
C PHE A 287 -25.95 -11.01 1.07
N ALA A 288 -26.46 -12.22 0.90
CA ALA A 288 -27.48 -12.78 1.79
C ALA A 288 -26.99 -12.92 3.23
N GLY A 289 -25.72 -13.36 3.42
CA GLY A 289 -25.08 -13.47 4.72
C GLY A 289 -24.91 -12.10 5.39
N ILE A 290 -24.42 -11.11 4.65
CA ILE A 290 -24.27 -9.73 5.12
C ILE A 290 -25.63 -9.13 5.54
N CYS A 291 -26.68 -9.30 4.73
CA CYS A 291 -28.02 -8.83 5.07
C CYS A 291 -28.56 -9.47 6.36
N LYS A 292 -28.29 -10.76 6.58
CA LYS A 292 -28.65 -11.46 7.83
C LYS A 292 -27.92 -10.85 9.04
N THR A 293 -26.61 -10.64 8.93
CA THR A 293 -25.80 -10.02 9.98
C THR A 293 -26.29 -8.60 10.32
N LEU A 294 -26.46 -7.74 9.31
CA LEU A 294 -26.93 -6.37 9.48
C LEU A 294 -28.35 -6.31 10.08
N THR A 295 -29.21 -7.29 9.75
CA THR A 295 -30.54 -7.40 10.35
C THR A 295 -30.45 -7.83 11.82
N GLY A 296 -29.58 -8.77 12.18
CA GLY A 296 -29.32 -9.18 13.55
C GLY A 296 -28.75 -8.04 14.42
N GLN A 297 -27.99 -7.14 13.84
CA GLN A 297 -27.44 -5.93 14.49
C GLN A 297 -28.42 -4.75 14.52
N ASN A 298 -29.67 -4.92 14.08
CA ASN A 298 -30.67 -3.86 13.96
C ASN A 298 -30.26 -2.67 13.07
N VAL A 299 -29.32 -2.88 12.14
CA VAL A 299 -28.94 -1.92 11.11
C VAL A 299 -29.97 -1.89 9.99
N LEU A 300 -30.49 -3.08 9.65
CA LEU A 300 -31.54 -3.26 8.66
C LEU A 300 -32.80 -3.84 9.31
N ARG A 301 -33.95 -3.45 8.77
CA ARG A 301 -35.26 -3.97 9.17
C ARG A 301 -35.97 -4.63 7.99
N ARG A 302 -36.41 -5.87 8.19
CA ARG A 302 -37.16 -6.61 7.19
C ARG A 302 -38.66 -6.24 7.18
N ARG A 303 -39.22 -6.01 6.00
CA ARG A 303 -40.65 -5.91 5.74
C ARG A 303 -40.99 -6.72 4.48
N GLY A 304 -41.59 -7.87 4.66
CA GLY A 304 -41.76 -8.85 3.58
C GLY A 304 -40.41 -9.35 3.05
N ASN A 305 -40.18 -9.22 1.74
CA ASN A 305 -38.92 -9.55 1.10
C ASN A 305 -37.97 -8.36 0.92
N ARG A 306 -38.29 -7.21 1.53
CA ARG A 306 -37.49 -5.96 1.45
C ARG A 306 -36.78 -5.68 2.76
N LEU A 307 -35.58 -5.07 2.67
CA LEU A 307 -34.77 -4.61 3.79
C LEU A 307 -34.59 -3.10 3.70
N PHE A 308 -34.76 -2.43 4.85
CA PHE A 308 -34.74 -0.98 4.96
C PHE A 308 -33.70 -0.57 6.00
N TRP A 309 -33.00 0.52 5.73
CA TRP A 309 -32.16 1.22 6.70
C TRP A 309 -32.98 1.73 7.88
N THR A 310 -32.46 1.65 9.10
CA THR A 310 -33.21 1.95 10.33
C THR A 310 -32.66 3.10 11.15
N ARG A 311 -31.45 3.55 10.86
CA ARG A 311 -30.76 4.55 11.68
C ARG A 311 -30.94 5.96 11.12
N PRO A 312 -30.88 7.02 11.97
CA PRO A 312 -30.99 8.42 11.50
C PRO A 312 -29.73 8.91 10.79
N GLU A 313 -28.56 8.34 11.10
CA GLU A 313 -27.26 8.73 10.54
C GLU A 313 -27.16 8.38 9.05
N ARG A 314 -26.26 9.05 8.35
CA ARG A 314 -25.96 8.70 6.97
C ARG A 314 -24.99 7.53 6.96
N ALA A 315 -25.39 6.42 6.35
CA ALA A 315 -24.59 5.20 6.30
C ALA A 315 -23.21 5.43 5.62
N VAL A 316 -23.13 6.34 4.65
CA VAL A 316 -21.89 6.66 3.93
C VAL A 316 -20.86 7.39 4.78
N ASP A 317 -21.27 8.05 5.87
CA ASP A 317 -20.36 8.80 6.74
C ASP A 317 -19.52 7.86 7.65
N ALA A 318 -19.92 6.58 7.74
CA ALA A 318 -19.16 5.53 8.40
C ALA A 318 -18.18 4.78 7.48
N ILE A 319 -18.06 5.20 6.21
CA ILE A 319 -17.20 4.52 5.23
C ILE A 319 -16.04 5.44 4.85
N ASP A 320 -14.84 5.06 5.27
CA ASP A 320 -13.62 5.59 4.70
C ASP A 320 -13.19 4.69 3.53
N LEU A 321 -13.03 5.28 2.34
CA LEU A 321 -12.64 4.52 1.14
C LEU A 321 -11.19 4.00 1.18
N ARG A 322 -10.37 4.50 2.08
CA ARG A 322 -8.95 4.13 2.19
C ARG A 322 -8.64 3.16 3.33
N SER A 323 -9.61 2.94 4.22
CA SER A 323 -9.46 2.07 5.38
C SER A 323 -10.64 1.10 5.49
N ALA A 324 -10.39 -0.12 5.93
CA ALA A 324 -11.45 -1.10 6.24
C ALA A 324 -12.08 -0.89 7.62
N ALA A 325 -11.55 -0.01 8.48
CA ALA A 325 -12.01 0.18 9.85
C ALA A 325 -11.78 1.61 10.36
N GLY A 326 -12.73 2.11 11.12
CA GLY A 326 -12.60 3.21 12.07
C GLY A 326 -12.74 4.63 11.54
N LYS A 327 -12.96 5.55 12.48
CA LYS A 327 -12.84 6.99 12.29
C LYS A 327 -11.37 7.38 12.48
N GLY A 328 -10.84 8.31 11.67
CA GLY A 328 -9.52 8.89 11.90
C GLY A 328 -9.43 9.58 13.26
N ILE A 329 -8.20 9.68 13.77
CA ILE A 329 -7.85 10.43 14.98
C ILE A 329 -7.40 11.83 14.57
N ASP A 330 -8.06 12.86 15.10
CA ASP A 330 -7.70 14.25 14.86
C ASP A 330 -6.49 14.64 15.72
N ILE A 331 -5.49 15.28 15.11
CA ILE A 331 -4.30 15.79 15.80
C ILE A 331 -4.51 17.28 16.04
N ILE A 332 -4.56 17.67 17.32
CA ILE A 332 -4.95 19.01 17.77
C ILE A 332 -3.76 19.69 18.44
N ASP A 333 -3.38 20.86 17.93
CA ASP A 333 -2.42 21.74 18.58
C ASP A 333 -3.04 22.35 19.85
N VAL A 334 -2.46 22.04 21.00
CA VAL A 334 -2.91 22.53 22.32
C VAL A 334 -2.90 24.07 22.41
N SER A 335 -1.92 24.72 21.76
CA SER A 335 -1.74 26.17 21.86
C SER A 335 -2.83 26.95 21.11
N THR A 336 -3.34 26.41 20.01
CA THR A 336 -4.32 27.08 19.13
C THR A 336 -5.70 26.43 19.12
N GLY A 337 -5.84 25.21 19.63
CA GLY A 337 -7.05 24.40 19.54
C GLY A 337 -7.41 23.96 18.09
N ARG A 338 -6.48 24.08 17.16
CA ARG A 338 -6.72 23.73 15.74
C ARG A 338 -6.34 22.30 15.45
N VAL A 339 -7.13 21.65 14.60
CA VAL A 339 -6.76 20.38 13.99
C VAL A 339 -5.67 20.66 12.96
N ILE A 340 -4.47 20.12 13.17
CA ILE A 340 -3.31 20.27 12.27
C ILE A 340 -3.21 19.11 11.29
N GLY A 341 -3.77 17.95 11.63
CA GLY A 341 -3.71 16.75 10.81
C GLY A 341 -4.62 15.66 11.33
N GLY A 342 -4.51 14.47 10.75
CA GLY A 342 -5.22 13.29 11.20
C GLY A 342 -4.43 12.03 10.86
N VAL A 343 -4.65 10.98 11.62
CA VAL A 343 -4.07 9.65 11.45
C VAL A 343 -5.16 8.60 11.49
N ASP A 344 -5.02 7.53 10.70
CA ASP A 344 -5.96 6.42 10.73
C ASP A 344 -5.95 5.74 12.10
N GLU A 345 -7.12 5.33 12.61
CA GLU A 345 -7.27 4.67 13.91
C GLU A 345 -6.32 3.46 14.05
N ALA A 346 -6.18 2.64 13.00
CA ALA A 346 -5.30 1.48 13.00
C ALA A 346 -3.79 1.81 13.11
N ALA A 347 -3.39 3.04 12.77
CA ALA A 347 -2.01 3.50 12.87
C ALA A 347 -1.78 4.42 14.08
N ALA A 348 -2.84 4.85 14.76
CA ALA A 348 -2.77 5.90 15.76
C ALA A 348 -1.89 5.52 16.95
N ASP A 349 -2.06 4.32 17.50
CA ASP A 349 -1.28 3.84 18.65
C ASP A 349 0.23 3.81 18.38
N ARG A 350 0.63 3.62 17.12
CA ARG A 350 2.04 3.65 16.70
C ARG A 350 2.55 5.05 16.38
N THR A 351 1.64 5.97 16.02
CA THR A 351 2.01 7.27 15.45
C THR A 351 1.84 8.42 16.44
N VAL A 352 0.80 8.36 17.29
CA VAL A 352 0.40 9.45 18.19
C VAL A 352 0.20 8.98 19.64
N HIS A 353 0.91 7.93 20.06
CA HIS A 353 0.97 7.55 21.48
C HIS A 353 1.55 8.69 22.33
N PRO A 354 1.26 8.76 23.64
CA PRO A 354 1.86 9.75 24.51
C PRO A 354 3.40 9.72 24.46
N GLY A 355 4.02 10.87 24.28
CA GLY A 355 5.47 11.03 24.11
C GLY A 355 5.99 10.74 22.70
N ALA A 356 5.14 10.42 21.73
CA ALA A 356 5.55 10.29 20.33
C ALA A 356 5.97 11.64 19.74
N VAL A 357 6.98 11.63 18.87
CA VAL A 357 7.34 12.78 18.04
C VAL A 357 6.66 12.63 16.68
N TYR A 358 5.64 13.45 16.46
CA TYR A 358 4.87 13.49 15.21
C TYR A 358 5.44 14.56 14.28
N LEU A 359 5.78 14.17 13.04
CA LEU A 359 6.30 15.08 12.03
C LEU A 359 5.16 15.57 11.12
N HIS A 360 4.91 16.89 11.12
CA HIS A 360 3.89 17.50 10.28
C HIS A 360 4.43 18.74 9.55
N GLN A 361 4.41 18.73 8.21
CA GLN A 361 4.88 19.83 7.33
C GLN A 361 6.33 20.30 7.59
N GLY A 362 7.17 19.41 8.11
CA GLY A 362 8.56 19.72 8.45
C GLY A 362 8.78 20.13 9.92
N ASP A 363 7.70 20.42 10.64
CA ASP A 363 7.75 20.73 12.08
C ASP A 363 7.58 19.46 12.90
N GLN A 364 8.26 19.41 14.05
CA GLN A 364 8.14 18.34 15.03
C GLN A 364 7.11 18.74 16.10
N TRP A 365 6.29 17.78 16.45
CA TRP A 365 5.22 17.91 17.43
C TRP A 365 5.32 16.78 18.44
N LEU A 366 5.41 17.11 19.71
CA LEU A 366 5.39 16.13 20.80
C LEU A 366 3.92 15.85 21.19
N VAL A 367 3.57 14.57 21.30
CA VAL A 367 2.23 14.14 21.71
C VAL A 367 2.14 14.14 23.24
N ASP A 368 1.27 14.99 23.79
CA ASP A 368 0.98 15.09 25.21
C ASP A 368 -0.05 14.08 25.68
N GLU A 369 -1.14 13.95 24.90
CA GLU A 369 -2.27 13.09 25.23
C GLU A 369 -2.81 12.42 23.95
N TYR A 370 -3.21 11.16 24.10
CA TYR A 370 -3.93 10.41 23.09
C TYR A 370 -5.20 9.82 23.69
N ASN A 371 -6.35 10.17 23.12
CA ASN A 371 -7.67 9.69 23.53
C ASN A 371 -8.37 8.97 22.37
N PRO A 372 -8.28 7.63 22.30
CA PRO A 372 -8.90 6.86 21.22
C PRO A 372 -10.43 6.88 21.27
N VAL A 373 -11.03 7.10 22.46
CA VAL A 373 -12.50 7.13 22.62
C VAL A 373 -13.09 8.40 22.04
N GLU A 374 -12.42 9.53 22.24
CA GLU A 374 -12.84 10.84 21.72
C GLU A 374 -12.22 11.15 20.35
N HIS A 375 -11.44 10.21 19.80
CA HIS A 375 -10.78 10.29 18.48
C HIS A 375 -9.89 11.53 18.31
N HIS A 376 -9.08 11.85 19.32
CA HIS A 376 -8.10 12.93 19.21
C HIS A 376 -6.76 12.63 19.87
N ALA A 377 -5.71 13.31 19.40
CA ALA A 377 -4.42 13.42 20.06
C ALA A 377 -4.07 14.90 20.24
N LEU A 378 -3.60 15.28 21.42
CA LEU A 378 -3.16 16.63 21.75
C LEU A 378 -1.64 16.72 21.57
N VAL A 379 -1.20 17.74 20.85
CA VAL A 379 0.23 17.93 20.53
C VAL A 379 0.66 19.37 20.76
N HIS A 380 1.94 19.56 21.10
CA HIS A 380 2.59 20.87 21.07
C HIS A 380 3.86 20.83 20.24
N GLN A 381 4.27 21.97 19.68
CA GLN A 381 5.49 22.08 18.90
C GLN A 381 6.70 22.02 19.82
N ASP A 382 7.64 21.10 19.55
CA ASP A 382 8.88 20.93 20.29
C ASP A 382 9.97 20.36 19.38
N LEU A 383 11.24 20.57 19.75
CA LEU A 383 12.41 20.05 19.06
C LEU A 383 13.25 19.21 20.04
N PRO A 384 12.80 18.00 20.38
CA PRO A 384 13.42 17.21 21.45
C PRO A 384 14.79 16.62 21.06
N GLY A 385 15.22 16.71 19.80
CA GLY A 385 16.48 16.17 19.29
C GLY A 385 16.47 14.64 19.12
N TYR A 386 15.31 14.02 19.26
CA TYR A 386 15.12 12.58 19.00
C TYR A 386 13.82 12.35 18.21
N TRP A 387 13.75 11.22 17.55
CA TRP A 387 12.51 10.68 17.00
C TRP A 387 12.10 9.41 17.76
N THR A 388 10.85 8.99 17.62
CA THR A 388 10.30 7.84 18.35
C THR A 388 9.99 6.67 17.42
N GLN A 389 10.45 5.46 17.84
CA GLN A 389 10.15 4.20 17.16
C GLN A 389 9.26 3.35 18.06
N PRO A 390 7.99 3.09 17.69
CA PRO A 390 7.09 2.28 18.51
C PRO A 390 7.55 0.82 18.55
N GLN A 391 7.34 0.18 19.70
CA GLN A 391 7.54 -1.24 19.93
C GLN A 391 6.19 -1.91 20.11
N SER A 392 5.88 -2.91 19.29
CA SER A 392 4.63 -3.66 19.34
C SER A 392 4.88 -5.12 19.69
N ALA A 393 3.99 -5.68 20.51
CA ALA A 393 3.86 -7.11 20.72
C ALA A 393 2.68 -7.63 19.89
N SER A 394 2.92 -8.66 19.11
CA SER A 394 1.91 -9.27 18.25
C SER A 394 1.79 -10.77 18.53
N THR A 395 0.55 -11.27 18.60
CA THR A 395 0.26 -12.70 18.69
C THR A 395 -0.77 -13.09 17.64
N VAL A 396 -0.66 -14.33 17.16
CA VAL A 396 -1.55 -14.85 16.13
C VAL A 396 -2.19 -16.15 16.60
N ARG A 397 -3.46 -16.35 16.26
CA ARG A 397 -4.21 -17.60 16.48
C ARG A 397 -4.88 -18.00 15.16
N ILE A 398 -4.73 -19.24 14.75
CA ILE A 398 -5.37 -19.76 13.53
C ILE A 398 -6.85 -20.07 13.87
N LEU A 399 -7.75 -19.35 13.21
CA LEU A 399 -9.20 -19.60 13.37
C LEU A 399 -9.70 -20.68 12.43
N ARG A 400 -9.22 -20.67 11.20
CA ARG A 400 -9.61 -21.61 10.17
C ARG A 400 -8.52 -21.77 9.12
N GLU A 401 -8.06 -22.98 8.93
CA GLU A 401 -7.23 -23.34 7.79
C GLU A 401 -8.15 -23.62 6.60
N GLU A 402 -7.94 -22.95 5.50
CA GLU A 402 -8.75 -23.08 4.28
C GLU A 402 -8.08 -23.97 3.24
N ARG A 403 -6.77 -23.82 3.11
CA ARG A 403 -5.96 -24.59 2.15
C ARG A 403 -4.60 -24.90 2.73
N ARG A 404 -4.05 -26.08 2.34
CA ARG A 404 -2.73 -26.56 2.73
C ARG A 404 -2.08 -27.28 1.57
N ARG A 405 -0.75 -27.16 1.45
CA ARG A 405 0.07 -27.96 0.55
C ARG A 405 1.46 -28.22 1.15
N ALA A 406 2.13 -29.28 0.69
CA ALA A 406 3.51 -29.54 1.09
C ALA A 406 4.43 -28.41 0.58
N CYS A 407 5.44 -28.08 1.37
CA CYS A 407 6.46 -27.11 1.02
C CYS A 407 7.80 -27.56 1.66
N GLY A 408 8.70 -28.07 0.84
CA GLY A 408 9.94 -28.70 1.32
C GLY A 408 9.66 -29.81 2.36
N PRO A 409 10.38 -29.83 3.51
CA PRO A 409 10.17 -30.80 4.57
C PRO A 409 8.92 -30.53 5.43
N GLY A 410 8.30 -29.35 5.29
CA GLY A 410 7.11 -28.93 6.02
C GLY A 410 5.90 -28.72 5.13
N TYR A 411 5.09 -27.75 5.48
CA TYR A 411 3.95 -27.37 4.67
C TYR A 411 3.69 -25.85 4.73
N VAL A 412 2.98 -25.37 3.74
CA VAL A 412 2.42 -24.04 3.73
C VAL A 412 0.90 -24.12 3.73
N ALA A 413 0.26 -23.24 4.49
CA ALA A 413 -1.18 -23.17 4.54
C ALA A 413 -1.66 -21.70 4.48
N CYS A 414 -2.92 -21.50 4.15
CA CYS A 414 -3.55 -20.20 4.23
C CYS A 414 -4.96 -20.30 4.80
N GLY A 415 -5.43 -19.19 5.33
CA GLY A 415 -6.77 -19.08 5.90
C GLY A 415 -6.90 -17.93 6.87
N GLN A 416 -7.92 -18.01 7.70
CA GLN A 416 -8.32 -16.95 8.59
C GLN A 416 -7.59 -17.05 9.94
N VAL A 417 -7.03 -15.93 10.37
CA VAL A 417 -6.33 -15.79 11.66
C VAL A 417 -6.92 -14.65 12.48
N GLU A 418 -6.80 -14.76 13.79
CA GLU A 418 -6.99 -13.66 14.72
C GLU A 418 -5.61 -13.12 15.10
N LEU A 419 -5.39 -11.87 14.79
CA LEU A 419 -4.19 -11.12 15.15
C LEU A 419 -4.52 -10.23 16.35
N THR A 420 -3.73 -10.34 17.40
CA THR A 420 -3.79 -9.44 18.54
C THR A 420 -2.50 -8.66 18.62
N GLU A 421 -2.61 -7.33 18.67
CA GLU A 421 -1.48 -6.41 18.68
C GLU A 421 -1.62 -5.38 19.79
N GLN A 422 -0.51 -5.02 20.42
CA GLN A 422 -0.43 -3.97 21.41
C GLN A 422 0.88 -3.21 21.25
N VAL A 423 0.83 -1.88 21.26
CA VAL A 423 2.03 -1.05 21.40
C VAL A 423 2.42 -1.06 22.88
N VAL A 424 3.57 -1.65 23.18
CA VAL A 424 4.04 -1.88 24.55
C VAL A 424 5.10 -0.87 25.00
N GLY A 425 5.60 -0.06 24.08
CA GLY A 425 6.60 0.94 24.35
C GLY A 425 7.11 1.64 23.10
N TYR A 426 8.11 2.45 23.26
CA TYR A 426 8.85 3.07 22.14
C TYR A 426 10.30 3.31 22.49
N LEU A 427 11.15 3.31 21.46
CA LEU A 427 12.54 3.73 21.56
C LEU A 427 12.65 5.21 21.23
N ARG A 428 13.46 5.96 22.00
CA ARG A 428 13.93 7.28 21.61
C ARG A 428 15.26 7.14 20.88
N ARG A 429 15.32 7.66 19.66
CA ARG A 429 16.52 7.58 18.82
C ARG A 429 17.03 8.96 18.50
N ASP A 430 18.34 9.13 18.59
CA ASP A 430 19.01 10.35 18.18
C ASP A 430 18.66 10.73 16.74
N GLU A 431 18.35 12.01 16.51
CA GLU A 431 17.91 12.49 15.19
C GLU A 431 19.03 12.47 14.14
N ILE A 432 20.30 12.57 14.57
CA ILE A 432 21.48 12.66 13.69
C ILE A 432 22.14 11.29 13.56
N THR A 433 22.48 10.65 14.70
CA THR A 433 23.23 9.38 14.70
C THR A 433 22.35 8.15 14.60
N ASN A 434 21.04 8.30 14.86
CA ASN A 434 20.06 7.20 14.92
C ASN A 434 20.31 6.21 16.08
N ASP A 435 21.21 6.54 17.01
CA ASP A 435 21.47 5.72 18.18
C ASP A 435 20.26 5.68 19.10
N VAL A 436 20.07 4.55 19.78
CA VAL A 436 19.01 4.43 20.79
C VAL A 436 19.44 5.12 22.07
N TRP A 437 18.69 6.13 22.50
CA TRP A 437 18.91 6.77 23.80
C TRP A 437 18.39 5.91 24.94
N ASP A 438 17.12 5.50 24.84
CA ASP A 438 16.44 4.66 25.83
C ASP A 438 15.18 4.02 25.26
N SER A 439 14.51 3.22 26.10
CA SER A 439 13.21 2.61 25.83
C SER A 439 12.21 3.04 26.91
N VAL A 440 11.05 3.47 26.47
CA VAL A 440 9.95 3.90 27.33
C VAL A 440 8.80 2.92 27.21
N ALA A 441 8.35 2.33 28.31
CA ALA A 441 7.20 1.43 28.33
C ALA A 441 5.89 2.21 28.20
N LEU A 442 4.92 1.62 27.50
CA LEU A 442 3.55 2.14 27.32
C LEU A 442 2.52 1.09 27.68
N GLU A 443 1.39 1.56 28.18
CA GLU A 443 0.18 0.75 28.40
C GLU A 443 -0.90 1.18 27.39
N MET A 444 -0.73 0.79 26.12
CA MET A 444 -1.69 1.10 25.06
C MET A 444 -2.79 0.03 24.98
N PRO A 445 -3.95 0.35 24.40
CA PRO A 445 -5.00 -0.63 24.17
C PRO A 445 -4.52 -1.82 23.35
N THR A 446 -5.10 -2.98 23.62
CA THR A 446 -4.91 -4.18 22.81
C THR A 446 -5.94 -4.19 21.68
N HIS A 447 -5.47 -4.32 20.45
CA HIS A 447 -6.31 -4.42 19.26
C HIS A 447 -6.33 -5.85 18.74
N THR A 448 -7.53 -6.34 18.46
CA THR A 448 -7.72 -7.66 17.88
C THR A 448 -8.45 -7.52 16.56
N MET A 449 -7.90 -8.12 15.50
CA MET A 449 -8.55 -8.17 14.20
C MET A 449 -8.53 -9.59 13.62
N ILE A 450 -9.59 -9.92 12.88
CA ILE A 450 -9.64 -11.13 12.07
C ILE A 450 -9.18 -10.76 10.67
N THR A 451 -8.17 -11.49 10.14
CA THR A 451 -7.61 -11.22 8.82
C THR A 451 -7.24 -12.51 8.09
N GLN A 452 -6.77 -12.40 6.84
CA GLN A 452 -6.24 -13.53 6.07
C GLN A 452 -4.71 -13.61 6.23
N ALA A 453 -4.19 -14.84 6.28
CA ALA A 453 -2.77 -15.10 6.40
C ALA A 453 -2.33 -16.30 5.56
N CYS A 454 -1.05 -16.32 5.24
CA CYS A 454 -0.30 -17.45 4.75
C CYS A 454 0.77 -17.81 5.79
N TRP A 455 0.97 -19.10 6.09
CA TRP A 455 1.96 -19.52 7.07
C TRP A 455 2.69 -20.78 6.66
N TRP A 456 3.98 -20.83 6.98
CA TRP A 456 4.84 -21.99 6.81
C TRP A 456 5.05 -22.65 8.17
N VAL A 457 4.95 -23.99 8.18
CA VAL A 457 5.18 -24.80 9.38
C VAL A 457 6.41 -25.67 9.17
N ILE A 458 7.37 -25.51 10.06
CA ILE A 458 8.66 -26.21 10.05
C ILE A 458 8.57 -27.36 11.07
N PRO A 459 8.63 -28.63 10.64
CA PRO A 459 8.53 -29.77 11.55
C PRO A 459 9.69 -29.85 12.56
N ASP A 460 9.41 -30.29 13.78
CA ASP A 460 10.43 -30.46 14.85
C ASP A 460 11.64 -31.28 14.40
N LYS A 461 11.42 -32.31 13.58
CA LYS A 461 12.52 -33.11 13.02
C LYS A 461 13.55 -32.26 12.26
N VAL A 462 13.12 -31.25 11.54
CA VAL A 462 14.01 -30.32 10.81
C VAL A 462 14.79 -29.48 11.79
N VAL A 463 14.11 -28.98 12.83
CA VAL A 463 14.74 -28.19 13.90
C VAL A 463 15.77 -28.99 14.65
N ASP A 464 15.45 -30.24 15.00
CA ASP A 464 16.35 -31.17 15.69
C ASP A 464 17.60 -31.51 14.83
N ASP A 465 17.41 -31.77 13.53
CA ASP A 465 18.50 -32.03 12.59
C ASP A 465 19.47 -30.83 12.47
N LEU A 466 18.96 -29.59 12.57
CA LEU A 466 19.75 -28.36 12.54
C LEU A 466 20.46 -28.06 13.86
N LYS A 467 20.05 -28.72 14.97
CA LYS A 467 20.58 -28.51 16.33
C LYS A 467 20.52 -27.06 16.81
N PHE A 468 19.50 -26.31 16.39
CA PHE A 468 19.27 -24.99 16.89
C PHE A 468 18.71 -25.03 18.32
N ASP A 469 19.22 -24.18 19.19
CA ASP A 469 18.49 -23.84 20.43
C ASP A 469 17.32 -22.90 20.14
N ALA A 470 16.50 -22.64 21.14
CA ALA A 470 15.30 -21.83 20.97
C ALA A 470 15.61 -20.39 20.54
N VAL A 471 16.74 -19.82 20.95
CA VAL A 471 17.16 -18.44 20.63
C VAL A 471 17.58 -18.35 19.15
N HIS A 472 18.43 -19.28 18.70
CA HIS A 472 18.86 -19.34 17.30
C HIS A 472 17.68 -19.64 16.36
N LEU A 473 16.76 -20.53 16.77
CA LEU A 473 15.56 -20.83 16.00
C LEU A 473 14.65 -19.61 15.89
N ALA A 474 14.45 -18.86 17.00
CA ALA A 474 13.65 -17.65 16.99
C ALA A 474 14.23 -16.59 16.05
N GLY A 475 15.55 -16.35 16.12
CA GLY A 475 16.24 -15.41 15.23
C GLY A 475 16.17 -15.81 13.77
N ALA A 476 16.38 -17.10 13.46
CA ALA A 476 16.29 -17.62 12.10
C ALA A 476 14.87 -17.49 11.51
N ALA A 477 13.85 -17.84 12.28
CA ALA A 477 12.45 -17.70 11.87
C ALA A 477 12.09 -16.23 11.64
N HIS A 478 12.53 -15.34 12.53
CA HIS A 478 12.27 -13.88 12.42
C HIS A 478 12.99 -13.25 11.21
N GLY A 479 14.25 -13.62 10.98
CA GLY A 479 14.97 -13.17 9.78
C GLY A 479 14.31 -13.66 8.48
N ALA A 480 13.87 -14.91 8.45
CA ALA A 480 13.14 -15.46 7.31
C ALA A 480 11.78 -14.76 7.08
N GLU A 481 11.04 -14.44 8.15
CA GLU A 481 9.81 -13.65 8.11
C GLU A 481 10.04 -12.27 7.45
N HIS A 482 11.03 -11.53 7.92
CA HIS A 482 11.33 -10.18 7.39
C HIS A 482 11.72 -10.23 5.91
N THR A 483 12.53 -11.20 5.53
CA THR A 483 12.95 -11.37 4.13
C THR A 483 11.75 -11.77 3.26
N ALA A 484 10.92 -12.69 3.73
CA ALA A 484 9.70 -13.11 3.02
C ALA A 484 8.74 -11.92 2.81
N ILE A 485 8.46 -11.13 3.84
CA ILE A 485 7.65 -9.91 3.72
C ILE A 485 8.29 -8.93 2.74
N GLY A 486 9.62 -8.78 2.78
CA GLY A 486 10.35 -7.91 1.87
C GLY A 486 10.19 -8.29 0.41
N LEU A 487 10.12 -9.59 0.10
CA LEU A 487 10.00 -10.15 -1.25
C LEU A 487 8.56 -10.37 -1.72
N LEU A 488 7.57 -10.32 -0.82
CA LEU A 488 6.15 -10.54 -1.18
C LEU A 488 5.66 -9.67 -2.34
N PRO A 489 6.06 -8.39 -2.47
CA PRO A 489 5.61 -7.55 -3.58
C PRO A 489 5.90 -8.10 -4.98
N MET A 490 6.84 -9.03 -5.15
CA MET A 490 7.09 -9.74 -6.42
C MET A 490 5.96 -10.70 -6.80
N TYR A 491 5.27 -11.25 -5.81
CA TYR A 491 4.27 -12.31 -5.97
C TYR A 491 2.84 -11.80 -5.75
N SER A 492 2.72 -10.76 -4.91
CA SER A 492 1.46 -10.12 -4.59
C SER A 492 1.68 -8.60 -4.52
N PRO A 493 1.04 -7.80 -5.39
CA PRO A 493 1.33 -6.37 -5.53
C PRO A 493 0.81 -5.57 -4.33
N CYS A 494 1.51 -5.65 -3.24
CA CYS A 494 1.26 -4.93 -1.99
C CYS A 494 2.37 -3.91 -1.70
N ASP A 495 2.05 -2.91 -0.91
CA ASP A 495 3.05 -2.10 -0.26
C ASP A 495 3.48 -2.78 1.05
N ARG A 496 4.72 -2.54 1.49
CA ARG A 496 5.24 -3.17 2.72
C ARG A 496 4.36 -2.92 3.96
N TRP A 497 3.56 -1.86 3.92
CA TRP A 497 2.64 -1.49 5.02
C TRP A 497 1.29 -2.20 4.95
N ASP A 498 0.97 -2.84 3.83
CA ASP A 498 -0.27 -3.59 3.65
C ASP A 498 -0.25 -4.96 4.31
N VAL A 499 0.93 -5.45 4.70
CA VAL A 499 1.15 -6.78 5.28
C VAL A 499 1.99 -6.70 6.54
N GLY A 500 1.83 -7.68 7.40
CA GLY A 500 2.64 -7.90 8.59
C GLY A 500 3.05 -9.36 8.74
N GLY A 501 3.81 -9.67 9.79
CA GLY A 501 4.17 -11.04 10.08
C GLY A 501 4.35 -11.30 11.56
N VAL A 502 4.32 -12.58 11.91
CA VAL A 502 4.60 -13.11 13.23
C VAL A 502 5.35 -14.42 13.06
N SER A 503 6.51 -14.55 13.68
CA SER A 503 7.27 -15.80 13.73
C SER A 503 7.38 -16.28 15.17
N THR A 504 7.28 -17.59 15.36
CA THR A 504 7.37 -18.20 16.68
C THR A 504 8.02 -19.58 16.60
N VAL A 505 8.80 -19.92 17.62
CA VAL A 505 9.42 -21.25 17.73
C VAL A 505 8.39 -22.36 17.93
N MET A 506 7.21 -22.01 18.46
CA MET A 506 6.10 -22.94 18.64
C MET A 506 4.78 -22.15 18.64
N LEU A 507 3.99 -22.32 17.60
CA LEU A 507 2.61 -21.81 17.57
C LEU A 507 1.69 -22.90 18.16
N PRO A 508 0.88 -22.60 19.17
CA PRO A 508 0.01 -23.62 19.80
C PRO A 508 -0.91 -24.34 18.82
N ASP A 509 -1.41 -23.63 17.80
CA ASP A 509 -2.35 -24.18 16.81
C ASP A 509 -1.70 -25.18 15.86
N THR A 510 -0.40 -25.09 15.62
CA THR A 510 0.37 -26.00 14.73
C THR A 510 1.24 -26.98 15.50
N GLY A 511 1.57 -26.68 16.76
CA GLY A 511 2.49 -27.43 17.60
C GLY A 511 3.94 -27.41 17.12
N ALA A 512 4.34 -26.45 16.26
CA ALA A 512 5.65 -26.40 15.62
C ALA A 512 6.12 -24.95 15.36
N CYS A 513 7.38 -24.80 14.96
CA CYS A 513 7.91 -23.52 14.51
C CYS A 513 7.11 -23.04 13.29
N THR A 514 6.57 -21.82 13.40
CA THR A 514 5.65 -21.27 12.40
C THR A 514 6.01 -19.85 12.07
N ILE A 515 6.05 -19.56 10.77
CA ILE A 515 6.24 -18.21 10.21
C ILE A 515 4.93 -17.81 9.53
N VAL A 516 4.31 -16.74 9.98
CA VAL A 516 3.02 -16.25 9.49
C VAL A 516 3.22 -14.92 8.81
N VAL A 517 2.68 -14.76 7.61
CA VAL A 517 2.55 -13.46 6.91
C VAL A 517 1.07 -13.20 6.72
N HIS A 518 0.59 -12.05 7.18
CA HIS A 518 -0.83 -11.73 7.20
C HIS A 518 -1.12 -10.37 6.54
N ASP A 519 -2.32 -10.23 6.03
CA ASP A 519 -2.82 -8.93 5.57
C ASP A 519 -2.98 -7.98 6.76
N GLY A 520 -2.60 -6.71 6.58
CA GLY A 520 -2.69 -5.66 7.60
C GLY A 520 -4.08 -5.05 7.76
N GLN A 521 -5.11 -5.64 7.14
CA GLN A 521 -6.47 -5.11 7.12
C GLN A 521 -7.48 -6.17 7.59
N ALA A 522 -8.51 -5.72 8.32
CA ALA A 522 -9.59 -6.59 8.76
C ALA A 522 -10.27 -7.29 7.57
N GLY A 523 -10.47 -8.59 7.70
CA GLY A 523 -11.04 -9.45 6.66
C GLY A 523 -10.10 -9.77 5.50
N GLY A 524 -8.90 -9.23 5.49
CA GLY A 524 -7.89 -9.40 4.45
C GLY A 524 -8.10 -8.52 3.21
N ALA A 525 -7.03 -8.23 2.53
CA ALA A 525 -6.99 -7.51 1.25
C ALA A 525 -6.72 -8.45 0.06
N GLY A 526 -6.39 -9.72 0.34
CA GLY A 526 -6.10 -10.78 -0.62
C GLY A 526 -4.61 -10.94 -0.93
N PHE A 527 -3.73 -10.22 -0.25
CA PHE A 527 -2.29 -10.28 -0.52
C PHE A 527 -1.66 -11.57 -0.01
N ALA A 528 -1.98 -11.98 1.21
CA ALA A 528 -1.51 -13.23 1.79
C ALA A 528 -2.01 -14.45 0.99
N GLU A 529 -3.25 -14.41 0.50
CA GLU A 529 -3.82 -15.46 -0.34
C GLU A 529 -3.12 -15.54 -1.71
N ALA A 530 -2.87 -14.40 -2.36
CA ALA A 530 -2.11 -14.35 -3.60
C ALA A 530 -0.66 -14.84 -3.41
N GLY A 531 -0.03 -14.50 -2.27
CA GLY A 531 1.26 -15.04 -1.87
C GLY A 531 1.25 -16.56 -1.69
N PHE A 532 0.18 -17.13 -1.12
CA PHE A 532 0.03 -18.58 -0.99
C PHE A 532 0.02 -19.29 -2.36
N GLU A 533 -0.59 -18.73 -3.39
CA GLU A 533 -0.57 -19.33 -4.74
C GLU A 533 0.87 -19.53 -5.26
N LYS A 534 1.77 -18.63 -4.89
CA LYS A 534 3.19 -18.60 -5.28
C LYS A 534 4.16 -18.97 -4.15
N ALA A 535 3.68 -19.62 -3.09
CA ALA A 535 4.44 -19.79 -1.87
C ALA A 535 5.76 -20.57 -2.04
N GLU A 536 5.87 -21.48 -2.99
CA GLU A 536 7.13 -22.21 -3.25
C GLU A 536 8.17 -21.30 -3.90
N GLU A 537 7.76 -20.54 -4.93
CA GLU A 537 8.62 -19.57 -5.61
C GLU A 537 9.06 -18.48 -4.62
N TRP A 538 8.11 -17.97 -3.83
CA TRP A 538 8.34 -16.96 -2.80
C TRP A 538 9.31 -17.44 -1.72
N TRP A 539 9.11 -18.67 -1.21
CA TRP A 539 10.00 -19.22 -0.21
C TRP A 539 11.41 -19.52 -0.77
N HIS A 540 11.49 -19.97 -2.01
CA HIS A 540 12.76 -20.16 -2.71
C HIS A 540 13.54 -18.84 -2.85
N ALA A 541 12.89 -17.78 -3.28
CA ALA A 541 13.52 -16.45 -3.37
C ALA A 541 13.98 -15.94 -1.99
N THR A 542 13.21 -16.21 -0.93
CA THR A 542 13.60 -15.90 0.45
C THR A 542 14.90 -16.62 0.84
N ILE A 543 14.99 -17.91 0.56
CA ILE A 543 16.21 -18.71 0.82
C ILE A 543 17.39 -18.16 0.01
N MET A 544 17.20 -17.90 -1.28
CA MET A 544 18.26 -17.38 -2.16
C MET A 544 18.78 -16.05 -1.67
N ARG A 545 17.89 -15.09 -1.33
CA ARG A 545 18.30 -13.78 -0.81
C ARG A 545 19.10 -13.89 0.49
N LEU A 546 18.69 -14.75 1.41
CA LEU A 546 19.41 -14.99 2.66
C LEU A 546 20.78 -15.64 2.42
N ALA A 547 20.86 -16.64 1.52
CA ALA A 547 22.09 -17.37 1.23
C ALA A 547 23.11 -16.53 0.44
N GLN A 548 22.66 -15.62 -0.40
CA GLN A 548 23.51 -14.75 -1.24
C GLN A 548 24.00 -13.50 -0.53
N CYS A 549 23.39 -13.13 0.60
CA CYS A 549 23.82 -11.97 1.36
C CYS A 549 25.16 -12.25 2.05
N GLY A 550 26.17 -11.46 1.74
CA GLY A 550 27.52 -11.61 2.32
C GLY A 550 27.68 -11.03 3.73
N CYS A 551 26.61 -10.57 4.39
CA CYS A 551 26.69 -10.04 5.75
C CYS A 551 26.83 -11.15 6.79
N GLU A 552 27.53 -10.86 7.90
CA GLU A 552 27.78 -11.82 8.98
C GLU A 552 26.63 -11.89 10.01
N SER A 553 25.93 -10.79 10.25
CA SER A 553 24.98 -10.64 11.37
C SER A 553 23.61 -10.08 10.98
N GLY A 554 23.29 -10.07 9.68
CA GLY A 554 22.08 -9.43 9.17
C GLY A 554 22.32 -7.97 8.76
N CYS A 555 21.64 -7.52 7.70
CA CYS A 555 21.74 -6.17 7.18
C CYS A 555 20.41 -5.72 6.53
N PRO A 556 20.25 -4.42 6.20
CA PRO A 556 19.04 -3.94 5.52
C PRO A 556 18.73 -4.62 4.19
N ALA A 557 19.78 -5.13 3.50
CA ALA A 557 19.62 -5.86 2.25
C ALA A 557 19.04 -7.29 2.38
N CYS A 558 18.92 -7.83 3.60
CA CYS A 558 18.36 -9.14 3.87
C CYS A 558 17.31 -9.14 4.98
N VAL A 559 17.67 -9.12 6.25
CA VAL A 559 16.74 -9.38 7.37
C VAL A 559 16.30 -8.13 8.13
N VAL A 560 17.06 -7.03 8.09
CA VAL A 560 16.72 -5.84 8.89
C VAL A 560 15.50 -5.13 8.30
N SER A 561 14.45 -4.99 9.11
CA SER A 561 13.20 -4.37 8.71
C SER A 561 12.99 -3.03 9.43
N PRO A 562 12.68 -1.93 8.72
CA PRO A 562 12.34 -0.66 9.36
C PRO A 562 11.03 -0.70 10.17
N LYS A 563 10.24 -1.77 10.01
CA LYS A 563 9.02 -2.00 10.80
C LYS A 563 9.28 -2.75 12.10
N CYS A 564 10.45 -3.39 12.24
CA CYS A 564 10.72 -4.20 13.42
C CYS A 564 10.97 -3.31 14.64
N GLY A 565 10.11 -3.44 15.66
CA GLY A 565 10.27 -2.78 16.95
C GLY A 565 11.31 -3.45 17.87
N ASN A 566 11.80 -4.63 17.48
CA ASN A 566 12.68 -5.45 18.33
C ASN A 566 14.18 -5.17 18.14
N ALA A 567 14.55 -4.00 17.62
CA ALA A 567 15.94 -3.59 17.41
C ALA A 567 16.81 -4.60 16.62
N ASN A 568 16.16 -5.52 15.90
CA ASN A 568 16.72 -6.60 15.05
C ASN A 568 17.90 -7.36 15.66
#